data_f5c163157ab8880f449fb6eb4be7e97c
#
_entry.id   f5c163157ab8880f449fb6eb4be7e97c
#
_cell.length_a   1.000
_cell.length_b   1.000
_cell.length_c   1.000
_cell.angle_alpha   90.00
_cell.angle_beta   90.00
_cell.angle_gamma   90.00
#
_symmetry.space_group_name_H-M   'P 1'
#
loop_
_entity.id
_entity.type
_entity.pdbx_description
1 polymer ?
#
loop_
_entity_poly.entity_id
_entity_poly.type
_entity_poly.pdbx_seq_one_letter_code
_entity_poly.pdbx_strand_id
1 'polypeptide(L)'
;MPTLHLDALSTTALALLLLALGSQLKKRSRWLTRLCVPSPVIAGFGFAFLVWLLRDRGWLDIGLDTSLQTPLMVAFFTTVGLGGSLGLLRKGGKTLLVYLSACWALAILQNLIGVGSAGLLGLDPLLGIMAGAVSLEGGFGAAAAFGPVAEGLGAQGATTVALASATFGMVAGGLLGSPVARWLIERN
;
A
#
# COMPACT_ATOMS: atom_id res chain seq x y z
N MET A 1 -8.00 -30.06 8.16
CA MET A 1 -8.04 -29.19 6.98
C MET A 1 -6.73 -29.35 6.24
N PRO A 2 -6.72 -29.70 4.95
CA PRO A 2 -5.48 -29.82 4.19
C PRO A 2 -4.83 -28.44 4.05
N THR A 3 -3.53 -28.33 4.35
CA THR A 3 -2.74 -27.12 4.21
C THR A 3 -1.75 -27.30 3.04
N LEU A 4 -1.81 -26.40 2.07
CA LEU A 4 -0.87 -26.33 0.96
C LEU A 4 0.18 -25.26 1.27
N HIS A 5 1.41 -25.68 1.57
CA HIS A 5 2.53 -24.77 1.75
C HIS A 5 3.26 -24.57 0.43
N LEU A 6 3.27 -23.32 -0.05
CA LEU A 6 4.04 -22.92 -1.23
C LEU A 6 5.41 -22.41 -0.76
N ASP A 7 6.48 -22.93 -1.36
CA ASP A 7 7.84 -22.44 -1.16
C ASP A 7 8.03 -21.04 -1.79
N ALA A 8 9.16 -20.41 -1.55
CA ALA A 8 9.46 -19.07 -2.04
C ALA A 8 9.35 -18.93 -3.56
N LEU A 9 9.77 -19.97 -4.32
CA LEU A 9 9.70 -19.96 -5.77
C LEU A 9 8.25 -20.05 -6.27
N SER A 10 7.47 -20.99 -5.74
CA SER A 10 6.06 -21.17 -6.08
C SER A 10 5.21 -19.96 -5.66
N THR A 11 5.50 -19.38 -4.48
CA THR A 11 4.85 -18.14 -4.02
C THR A 11 5.15 -16.98 -4.97
N THR A 12 6.39 -16.83 -5.42
CA THR A 12 6.77 -15.78 -6.36
C THR A 12 6.12 -16.01 -7.74
N ALA A 13 6.12 -17.25 -8.24
CA ALA A 13 5.45 -17.60 -9.48
C ALA A 13 3.94 -17.28 -9.42
N LEU A 14 3.28 -17.64 -8.32
CA LEU A 14 1.88 -17.30 -8.06
C LEU A 14 1.66 -15.79 -8.04
N ALA A 15 2.52 -15.02 -7.37
CA ALA A 15 2.43 -13.56 -7.32
C ALA A 15 2.54 -12.93 -8.72
N LEU A 16 3.44 -13.43 -9.58
CA LEU A 16 3.59 -12.98 -10.97
C LEU A 16 2.37 -13.32 -11.81
N LEU A 17 1.80 -14.51 -11.65
CA LEU A 17 0.55 -14.91 -12.32
C LEU A 17 -0.62 -14.01 -11.89
N LEU A 18 -0.76 -13.77 -10.59
CA LEU A 18 -1.78 -12.86 -10.05
C LEU A 18 -1.60 -11.44 -10.59
N LEU A 19 -0.36 -10.94 -10.66
CA LEU A 19 -0.06 -9.64 -11.25
C LEU A 19 -0.47 -9.56 -12.73
N ALA A 20 -0.18 -10.60 -13.51
CA ALA A 20 -0.58 -10.69 -14.91
C ALA A 20 -2.12 -10.71 -15.04
N LEU A 21 -2.82 -11.52 -14.24
CA LEU A 21 -4.27 -11.58 -14.21
C LEU A 21 -4.90 -10.24 -13.81
N GLY A 22 -4.39 -9.59 -12.76
CA GLY A 22 -4.85 -8.27 -12.31
C GLY A 22 -4.67 -7.20 -13.38
N SER A 23 -3.55 -7.24 -14.11
CA SER A 23 -3.28 -6.31 -15.21
C SER A 23 -4.23 -6.52 -16.39
N GLN A 24 -4.53 -7.76 -16.73
CA GLN A 24 -5.51 -8.10 -17.78
C GLN A 24 -6.92 -7.67 -17.36
N LEU A 25 -7.32 -7.96 -16.12
CA LEU A 25 -8.63 -7.59 -15.60
C LEU A 25 -8.82 -6.07 -15.58
N LYS A 26 -7.78 -5.33 -15.17
CA LYS A 26 -7.78 -3.86 -15.22
C LYS A 26 -7.96 -3.34 -16.65
N LYS A 27 -7.22 -3.88 -17.63
CA LYS A 27 -7.32 -3.48 -19.05
C LYS A 27 -8.72 -3.75 -19.62
N ARG A 28 -9.39 -4.82 -19.17
CA ARG A 28 -10.71 -5.20 -19.65
C ARG A 28 -11.86 -4.41 -19.03
N SER A 29 -11.64 -3.83 -17.84
CA SER A 29 -12.66 -3.08 -17.09
C SER A 29 -12.35 -1.59 -17.09
N ARG A 30 -13.18 -0.81 -17.82
CA ARG A 30 -13.11 0.67 -17.83
C ARG A 30 -13.30 1.27 -16.43
N TRP A 31 -14.07 0.59 -15.57
CA TRP A 31 -14.37 1.05 -14.21
C TRP A 31 -13.13 0.95 -13.32
N LEU A 32 -12.43 -0.20 -13.34
CA LEU A 32 -11.19 -0.39 -12.60
C LEU A 32 -10.06 0.56 -13.07
N THR A 33 -10.04 0.88 -14.36
CA THR A 33 -9.08 1.84 -14.92
C THR A 33 -9.38 3.26 -14.44
N ARG A 34 -10.67 3.66 -14.38
CA ARG A 34 -11.10 4.98 -13.89
C ARG A 34 -10.82 5.17 -12.40
N LEU A 35 -10.92 4.12 -11.59
CA LEU A 35 -10.63 4.14 -10.16
C LEU A 35 -9.13 4.19 -9.85
N CYS A 36 -8.27 4.16 -10.85
CA CYS A 36 -6.80 4.14 -10.71
C CYS A 36 -6.25 3.02 -9.81
N VAL A 37 -7.05 1.97 -9.54
CA VAL A 37 -6.64 0.85 -8.67
C VAL A 37 -5.46 0.11 -9.30
N PRO A 38 -4.36 -0.13 -8.56
CA PRO A 38 -3.21 -0.90 -9.06
C PRO A 38 -3.57 -2.36 -9.33
N SER A 39 -2.97 -2.91 -10.39
CA SER A 39 -3.19 -4.31 -10.76
C SER A 39 -2.89 -5.31 -9.63
N PRO A 40 -1.82 -5.13 -8.81
CA PRO A 40 -1.54 -6.02 -7.69
C PRO A 40 -2.67 -6.05 -6.66
N VAL A 41 -3.31 -4.90 -6.42
CA VAL A 41 -4.43 -4.78 -5.45
C VAL A 41 -5.65 -5.56 -5.95
N ILE A 42 -6.00 -5.40 -7.22
CA ILE A 42 -7.14 -6.12 -7.83
C ILE A 42 -6.95 -7.64 -7.70
N ALA A 43 -5.77 -8.12 -8.07
CA ALA A 43 -5.48 -9.55 -8.02
C ALA A 43 -5.32 -10.05 -6.58
N GLY A 44 -4.67 -9.28 -5.71
CA GLY A 44 -4.47 -9.62 -4.31
C GLY A 44 -5.79 -9.75 -3.55
N PHE A 45 -6.72 -8.82 -3.73
CA PHE A 45 -8.06 -8.93 -3.14
C PHE A 45 -8.84 -10.12 -3.68
N GLY A 46 -8.79 -10.35 -5.00
CA GLY A 46 -9.43 -11.52 -5.61
C GLY A 46 -8.89 -12.83 -5.05
N PHE A 47 -7.57 -12.92 -4.90
CA PHE A 47 -6.90 -14.08 -4.32
C PHE A 47 -7.21 -14.23 -2.83
N ALA A 48 -7.14 -13.15 -2.05
CA ALA A 48 -7.47 -13.19 -0.62
C ALA A 48 -8.93 -13.62 -0.38
N PHE A 49 -9.86 -13.14 -1.19
CA PHE A 49 -11.26 -13.54 -1.13
C PHE A 49 -11.43 -15.04 -1.47
N LEU A 50 -10.73 -15.52 -2.50
CA LEU A 50 -10.74 -16.93 -2.86
C LEU A 50 -10.19 -17.80 -1.73
N VAL A 51 -9.04 -17.45 -1.16
CA VAL A 51 -8.43 -18.17 -0.04
C VAL A 51 -9.35 -18.16 1.18
N TRP A 52 -9.94 -17.00 1.49
CA TRP A 52 -10.92 -16.89 2.57
C TRP A 52 -12.11 -17.85 2.37
N LEU A 53 -12.68 -17.90 1.16
CA LEU A 53 -13.80 -18.77 0.83
C LEU A 53 -13.43 -20.26 0.94
N LEU A 54 -12.23 -20.63 0.47
CA LEU A 54 -11.72 -22.01 0.57
C LEU A 54 -11.50 -22.42 2.03
N ARG A 55 -10.99 -21.52 2.82
CA ARG A 55 -10.74 -21.72 4.25
C ARG A 55 -12.04 -21.82 5.03
N ASP A 56 -13.01 -20.95 4.79
CA ASP A 56 -14.32 -20.94 5.43
C ASP A 56 -15.09 -22.24 5.16
N ARG A 57 -14.96 -22.78 3.93
CA ARG A 57 -15.55 -24.08 3.54
C ARG A 57 -14.76 -25.30 4.09
N GLY A 58 -13.64 -25.09 4.76
CA GLY A 58 -12.81 -26.17 5.26
C GLY A 58 -12.07 -26.98 4.19
N TRP A 59 -12.00 -26.47 2.95
CA TRP A 59 -11.45 -27.20 1.81
C TRP A 59 -9.95 -27.14 1.71
N LEU A 60 -9.35 -25.95 1.87
CA LEU A 60 -7.93 -25.76 1.71
C LEU A 60 -7.46 -24.52 2.46
N ASP A 61 -6.33 -24.62 3.16
CA ASP A 61 -5.59 -23.47 3.67
C ASP A 61 -4.28 -23.33 2.87
N ILE A 62 -3.92 -22.09 2.49
CA ILE A 62 -2.74 -21.83 1.66
C ILE A 62 -1.74 -21.02 2.48
N GLY A 63 -0.61 -21.64 2.80
CA GLY A 63 0.55 -21.00 3.40
C GLY A 63 1.50 -20.48 2.32
N LEU A 64 1.79 -19.19 2.34
CA LEU A 64 2.72 -18.55 1.41
C LEU A 64 4.07 -18.30 2.10
N ASP A 65 5.16 -18.66 1.45
CA ASP A 65 6.49 -18.28 1.91
C ASP A 65 6.82 -16.86 1.44
N THR A 66 6.90 -15.94 2.40
CA THR A 66 7.17 -14.51 2.16
C THR A 66 8.64 -14.14 2.39
N SER A 67 9.56 -15.10 2.45
CA SER A 67 11.00 -14.86 2.71
C SER A 67 11.64 -13.88 1.71
N LEU A 68 11.17 -13.87 0.46
CA LEU A 68 11.65 -12.94 -0.58
C LEU A 68 11.05 -11.53 -0.48
N GLN A 69 10.06 -11.29 0.38
CA GLN A 69 9.43 -9.96 0.51
C GLN A 69 10.45 -8.90 0.90
N THR A 70 11.23 -9.13 1.95
CA THR A 70 12.22 -8.17 2.45
C THR A 70 13.33 -7.86 1.43
N PRO A 71 14.02 -8.84 0.83
CA PRO A 71 15.07 -8.55 -0.16
C PRO A 71 14.52 -7.84 -1.40
N LEU A 72 13.33 -8.21 -1.90
CA LEU A 72 12.70 -7.52 -3.03
C LEU A 72 12.30 -6.08 -2.68
N MET A 73 11.83 -5.84 -1.46
CA MET A 73 11.50 -4.51 -0.97
C MET A 73 12.75 -3.64 -0.84
N VAL A 74 13.85 -4.17 -0.30
CA VAL A 74 15.14 -3.47 -0.24
C VAL A 74 15.63 -3.12 -1.65
N ALA A 75 15.58 -4.05 -2.58
CA ALA A 75 15.94 -3.81 -3.97
C ALA A 75 15.08 -2.71 -4.60
N PHE A 76 13.77 -2.73 -4.39
CA PHE A 76 12.85 -1.70 -4.88
C PHE A 76 13.22 -0.31 -4.35
N PHE A 77 13.34 -0.14 -3.03
CA PHE A 77 13.67 1.16 -2.45
C PHE A 77 15.07 1.63 -2.83
N THR A 78 16.02 0.72 -3.01
CA THR A 78 17.36 1.05 -3.50
C THR A 78 17.30 1.61 -4.92
N THR A 79 16.53 0.99 -5.83
CA THR A 79 16.39 1.50 -7.21
C THR A 79 15.71 2.86 -7.24
N VAL A 80 14.69 3.08 -6.39
CA VAL A 80 14.03 4.38 -6.24
C VAL A 80 15.01 5.43 -5.72
N GLY A 81 15.82 5.09 -4.69
CA GLY A 81 16.84 5.99 -4.13
C GLY A 81 17.93 6.36 -5.14
N LEU A 82 18.40 5.40 -5.92
CA LEU A 82 19.40 5.62 -6.99
C LEU A 82 18.85 6.49 -8.14
N GLY A 83 17.53 6.47 -8.38
CA GLY A 83 16.87 7.34 -9.34
C GLY A 83 16.82 8.81 -8.93
N GLY A 84 17.02 9.10 -7.64
CA GLY A 84 17.08 10.47 -7.11
C GLY A 84 18.38 11.18 -7.52
N SER A 85 18.30 12.39 -8.10
CA SER A 85 19.47 13.18 -8.43
C SER A 85 19.41 14.58 -7.85
N LEU A 86 20.57 15.07 -7.35
CA LEU A 86 20.71 16.44 -6.86
C LEU A 86 20.40 17.47 -7.96
N GLY A 87 20.65 17.11 -9.24
CA GLY A 87 20.30 17.95 -10.38
C GLY A 87 18.79 18.15 -10.56
N LEU A 88 17.99 17.10 -10.33
CA LEU A 88 16.52 17.19 -10.33
C LEU A 88 16.00 18.05 -9.16
N LEU A 89 16.60 17.90 -7.97
CA LEU A 89 16.25 18.72 -6.80
C LEU A 89 16.51 20.20 -7.06
N ARG A 90 17.65 20.54 -7.67
CA ARG A 90 17.99 21.94 -8.02
C ARG A 90 17.04 22.52 -9.07
N LYS A 91 16.61 21.72 -10.05
CA LYS A 91 15.63 22.15 -11.07
C LYS A 91 14.24 22.43 -10.50
N GLY A 92 13.85 21.73 -9.44
CA GLY A 92 12.56 21.93 -8.79
C GLY A 92 12.42 23.26 -8.05
N GLY A 93 13.53 23.85 -7.59
CA GLY A 93 13.58 25.19 -6.99
C GLY A 93 12.58 25.41 -5.85
N LYS A 94 12.02 26.63 -5.79
CA LYS A 94 11.06 27.02 -4.75
C LYS A 94 9.76 26.20 -4.78
N THR A 95 9.30 25.82 -5.97
CA THR A 95 8.08 25.03 -6.12
C THR A 95 8.19 23.67 -5.46
N LEU A 96 9.35 23.00 -5.63
CA LEU A 96 9.62 21.73 -4.97
C LEU A 96 9.69 21.86 -3.45
N LEU A 97 10.31 22.95 -2.94
CA LEU A 97 10.37 23.23 -1.51
C LEU A 97 8.99 23.43 -0.90
N VAL A 98 8.13 24.22 -1.54
CA VAL A 98 6.76 24.47 -1.08
C VAL A 98 5.96 23.16 -1.08
N TYR A 99 6.08 22.36 -2.15
CA TYR A 99 5.41 21.07 -2.26
C TYR A 99 5.88 20.11 -1.15
N LEU A 100 7.19 20.00 -0.94
CA LEU A 100 7.77 19.15 0.10
C LEU A 100 7.32 19.58 1.51
N SER A 101 7.31 20.89 1.78
CA SER A 101 6.82 21.42 3.05
C SER A 101 5.35 21.11 3.28
N ALA A 102 4.53 21.17 2.23
CA ALA A 102 3.11 20.79 2.30
C ALA A 102 2.93 19.29 2.58
N CYS A 103 3.73 18.43 1.93
CA CYS A 103 3.73 16.99 2.21
C CYS A 103 4.12 16.70 3.67
N TRP A 104 5.18 17.33 4.19
CA TRP A 104 5.57 17.15 5.58
C TRP A 104 4.50 17.62 6.57
N ALA A 105 3.90 18.78 6.32
CA ALA A 105 2.81 19.27 7.15
C ALA A 105 1.60 18.30 7.13
N LEU A 106 1.28 17.76 5.97
CA LEU A 106 0.21 16.77 5.81
C LEU A 106 0.55 15.48 6.56
N ALA A 107 1.79 14.96 6.43
CA ALA A 107 2.23 13.76 7.14
C ALA A 107 2.13 13.90 8.67
N ILE A 108 2.58 15.06 9.20
CA ILE A 108 2.46 15.36 10.63
C ILE A 108 0.99 15.39 11.05
N LEU A 109 0.14 16.07 10.29
CA LEU A 109 -1.28 16.20 10.60
C LEU A 109 -1.98 14.83 10.56
N GLN A 110 -1.68 14.00 9.56
CA GLN A 110 -2.22 12.64 9.44
C GLN A 110 -1.81 11.76 10.64
N ASN A 111 -0.55 11.84 11.06
CA ASN A 111 -0.09 11.08 12.22
C ASN A 111 -0.70 11.58 13.52
N LEU A 112 -0.86 12.89 13.69
CA LEU A 112 -1.54 13.45 14.87
C LEU A 112 -3.00 13.01 14.94
N ILE A 113 -3.71 13.05 13.82
CA ILE A 113 -5.10 12.56 13.73
C ILE A 113 -5.15 11.05 13.99
N GLY A 114 -4.24 10.28 13.40
CA GLY A 114 -4.16 8.83 13.58
C GLY A 114 -3.93 8.43 15.03
N VAL A 115 -2.91 9.02 15.67
CA VAL A 115 -2.60 8.77 17.09
C VAL A 115 -3.74 9.25 18.01
N GLY A 116 -4.29 10.43 17.73
CA GLY A 116 -5.44 10.95 18.47
C GLY A 116 -6.65 10.03 18.36
N SER A 117 -6.96 9.54 17.16
CA SER A 117 -8.06 8.61 16.93
C SER A 117 -7.82 7.26 17.61
N ALA A 118 -6.61 6.72 17.54
CA ALA A 118 -6.23 5.49 18.23
C ALA A 118 -6.41 5.64 19.75
N GLY A 119 -5.95 6.77 20.31
CA GLY A 119 -6.10 7.07 21.73
C GLY A 119 -7.56 7.16 22.17
N LEU A 120 -8.44 7.80 21.37
CA LEU A 120 -9.87 7.87 21.66
C LEU A 120 -10.56 6.50 21.62
N LEU A 121 -10.05 5.58 20.80
CA LEU A 121 -10.57 4.21 20.66
C LEU A 121 -9.91 3.22 21.64
N GLY A 122 -8.96 3.65 22.46
CA GLY A 122 -8.21 2.77 23.37
C GLY A 122 -7.27 1.80 22.63
N LEU A 123 -6.85 2.15 21.43
CA LEU A 123 -5.95 1.35 20.58
C LEU A 123 -4.50 1.82 20.75
N ASP A 124 -3.57 0.94 20.36
CA ASP A 124 -2.14 1.29 20.34
C ASP A 124 -1.89 2.48 19.40
N PRO A 125 -1.16 3.52 19.85
CA PRO A 125 -0.82 4.69 19.02
C PRO A 125 -0.08 4.34 17.72
N LEU A 126 0.70 3.26 17.70
CA LEU A 126 1.38 2.78 16.49
C LEU A 126 0.39 2.37 15.40
N LEU A 127 -0.79 1.84 15.76
CA LEU A 127 -1.84 1.55 14.76
C LEU A 127 -2.33 2.84 14.11
N GLY A 128 -2.43 3.93 14.87
CA GLY A 128 -2.77 5.27 14.36
C GLY A 128 -1.73 5.82 13.39
N ILE A 129 -0.44 5.63 13.66
CA ILE A 129 0.66 6.01 12.77
C ILE A 129 0.63 5.14 11.50
N MET A 130 0.41 3.82 11.64
CA MET A 130 0.30 2.92 10.51
C MET A 130 -0.90 3.24 9.62
N ALA A 131 -2.02 3.65 10.20
CA ALA A 131 -3.19 4.13 9.45
C ALA A 131 -3.01 5.54 8.86
N GLY A 132 -2.07 6.33 9.39
CA GLY A 132 -1.76 7.70 8.99
C GLY A 132 -0.80 7.80 7.81
N ALA A 133 0.22 8.66 7.94
CA ALA A 133 1.14 9.01 6.86
C ALA A 133 1.93 7.82 6.32
N VAL A 134 2.26 6.82 7.14
CA VAL A 134 3.00 5.63 6.70
C VAL A 134 2.27 4.94 5.54
N SER A 135 0.96 4.82 5.62
CA SER A 135 0.15 4.13 4.61
C SER A 135 -0.44 5.07 3.57
N LEU A 136 -0.93 6.25 3.99
CA LEU A 136 -1.62 7.18 3.10
C LEU A 136 -0.67 7.93 2.15
N GLU A 137 0.54 8.25 2.61
CA GLU A 137 1.59 8.88 1.78
C GLU A 137 2.63 7.85 1.31
N GLY A 138 3.09 6.96 2.20
CA GLY A 138 4.08 5.93 1.88
C GLY A 138 3.54 4.77 1.05
N GLY A 139 2.21 4.58 1.05
CA GLY A 139 1.54 3.55 0.28
C GLY A 139 1.87 2.13 0.72
N PHE A 140 1.64 1.16 -0.19
CA PHE A 140 1.87 -0.27 0.11
C PHE A 140 3.31 -0.62 0.45
N GLY A 141 4.28 0.09 -0.15
CA GLY A 141 5.70 -0.14 0.11
C GLY A 141 6.06 0.16 1.57
N ALA A 142 5.67 1.34 2.06
CA ALA A 142 5.92 1.71 3.44
C ALA A 142 5.06 0.88 4.42
N ALA A 143 3.81 0.61 4.08
CA ALA A 143 2.93 -0.27 4.87
C ALA A 143 3.55 -1.66 5.08
N ALA A 144 4.06 -2.28 4.01
CA ALA A 144 4.72 -3.58 4.07
C ALA A 144 6.07 -3.54 4.81
N ALA A 145 6.80 -2.42 4.74
CA ALA A 145 8.08 -2.25 5.42
C ALA A 145 7.92 -2.06 6.93
N PHE A 146 7.04 -1.15 7.31
CA PHE A 146 6.92 -0.71 8.70
C PHE A 146 5.86 -1.47 9.51
N GLY A 147 4.89 -2.12 8.85
CA GLY A 147 3.88 -2.94 9.52
C GLY A 147 4.49 -4.01 10.43
N PRO A 148 5.37 -4.91 9.93
CA PRO A 148 6.03 -5.92 10.75
C PRO A 148 6.91 -5.33 11.85
N VAL A 149 7.51 -4.16 11.63
CA VAL A 149 8.30 -3.44 12.65
C VAL A 149 7.40 -2.99 13.79
N ALA A 150 6.25 -2.41 13.48
CA ALA A 150 5.27 -1.99 14.49
C ALA A 150 4.69 -3.20 15.26
N GLU A 151 4.47 -4.34 14.59
CA GLU A 151 4.06 -5.58 15.25
C GLU A 151 5.15 -6.11 16.20
N GLY A 152 6.42 -6.03 15.81
CA GLY A 152 7.56 -6.37 16.67
C GLY A 152 7.69 -5.48 17.90
N LEU A 153 7.15 -4.25 17.85
CA LEU A 153 7.06 -3.31 18.98
C LEU A 153 5.79 -3.50 19.84
N GLY A 154 4.93 -4.47 19.50
CA GLY A 154 3.75 -4.84 20.27
C GLY A 154 2.41 -4.42 19.66
N ALA A 155 2.38 -3.62 18.60
CA ALA A 155 1.15 -3.19 17.94
C ALA A 155 0.59 -4.31 17.04
N GLN A 156 -0.10 -5.27 17.63
CA GLN A 156 -0.66 -6.42 16.91
C GLN A 156 -1.63 -5.99 15.80
N GLY A 157 -1.48 -6.59 14.61
CA GLY A 157 -2.30 -6.29 13.45
C GLY A 157 -1.89 -5.01 12.69
N ALA A 158 -0.75 -4.39 13.04
CA ALA A 158 -0.26 -3.17 12.43
C ALA A 158 -0.05 -3.32 10.90
N THR A 159 0.46 -4.45 10.44
CA THR A 159 0.60 -4.76 9.01
C THR A 159 -0.75 -4.75 8.28
N THR A 160 -1.75 -5.38 8.89
CA THR A 160 -3.10 -5.43 8.31
C THR A 160 -3.74 -4.05 8.25
N VAL A 161 -3.65 -3.28 9.33
CA VAL A 161 -4.15 -1.89 9.39
C VAL A 161 -3.44 -1.03 8.35
N ALA A 162 -2.12 -1.12 8.25
CA ALA A 162 -1.34 -0.36 7.28
C ALA A 162 -1.73 -0.68 5.84
N LEU A 163 -1.84 -1.95 5.46
CA LEU A 163 -2.23 -2.36 4.11
C LEU A 163 -3.68 -1.97 3.77
N ALA A 164 -4.60 -2.10 4.72
CA ALA A 164 -5.98 -1.66 4.56
C ALA A 164 -6.06 -0.15 4.35
N SER A 165 -5.34 0.64 5.14
CA SER A 165 -5.28 2.10 5.03
C SER A 165 -4.62 2.55 3.73
N ALA A 166 -3.54 1.89 3.29
CA ALA A 166 -2.90 2.16 1.99
C ALA A 166 -3.87 1.89 0.84
N THR A 167 -4.66 0.82 0.93
CA THR A 167 -5.71 0.50 -0.06
C THR A 167 -6.77 1.58 -0.11
N PHE A 168 -7.30 1.97 1.06
CA PHE A 168 -8.29 3.03 1.17
C PHE A 168 -7.75 4.36 0.62
N GLY A 169 -6.54 4.76 1.05
CA GLY A 169 -5.89 5.98 0.60
C GLY A 169 -5.70 6.05 -0.91
N MET A 170 -5.30 4.93 -1.53
CA MET A 170 -5.13 4.86 -2.98
C MET A 170 -6.46 4.96 -3.73
N VAL A 171 -7.51 4.30 -3.28
CA VAL A 171 -8.84 4.37 -3.89
C VAL A 171 -9.44 5.76 -3.69
N ALA A 172 -9.42 6.28 -2.47
CA ALA A 172 -9.94 7.61 -2.15
C ALA A 172 -9.15 8.73 -2.87
N GLY A 173 -7.82 8.62 -2.88
CA GLY A 173 -6.94 9.54 -3.61
C GLY A 173 -7.20 9.54 -5.11
N GLY A 174 -7.42 8.38 -5.72
CA GLY A 174 -7.79 8.27 -7.14
C GLY A 174 -9.16 8.89 -7.43
N LEU A 175 -10.16 8.62 -6.59
CA LEU A 175 -11.52 9.14 -6.76
C LEU A 175 -11.64 10.65 -6.54
N LEU A 176 -10.94 11.19 -5.55
CA LEU A 176 -11.01 12.60 -5.19
C LEU A 176 -9.94 13.44 -5.93
N GLY A 177 -8.73 12.92 -6.04
CA GLY A 177 -7.59 13.64 -6.63
C GLY A 177 -7.74 13.83 -8.14
N SER A 178 -8.23 12.83 -8.87
CA SER A 178 -8.36 12.92 -10.33
C SER A 178 -9.34 14.02 -10.79
N PRO A 179 -10.56 14.14 -10.23
CA PRO A 179 -11.47 15.25 -10.56
C PRO A 179 -10.91 16.62 -10.18
N VAL A 180 -10.27 16.72 -9.01
CA VAL A 180 -9.67 17.99 -8.55
C VAL A 180 -8.53 18.42 -9.47
N ALA A 181 -7.63 17.50 -9.82
CA ALA A 181 -6.54 17.77 -10.74
C ALA A 181 -7.06 18.22 -12.12
N ARG A 182 -8.08 17.53 -12.65
CA ARG A 182 -8.72 17.90 -13.92
C ARG A 182 -9.32 19.30 -13.86
N TRP A 183 -10.08 19.60 -12.81
CA TRP A 183 -10.68 20.92 -12.61
C TRP A 183 -9.62 22.03 -12.54
N LEU A 184 -8.49 21.79 -11.85
CA LEU A 184 -7.38 22.75 -11.79
C LEU A 184 -6.71 22.98 -13.16
N ILE A 185 -6.53 21.93 -13.95
CA ILE A 185 -5.92 22.01 -15.29
C ILE A 185 -6.85 22.73 -16.27
N GLU A 186 -8.15 22.46 -16.21
CA GLU A 186 -9.14 23.09 -17.12
C GLU A 186 -9.38 24.58 -16.80
N ARG A 187 -9.00 25.04 -15.60
CA ARG A 187 -9.22 26.40 -15.12
C ARG A 187 -8.00 27.33 -15.31
N ASN A 188 -6.81 26.78 -15.57
CA ASN A 188 -5.57 27.51 -15.87
C ASN A 188 -5.13 27.29 -17.30
#